data_9769e2fd93b1566118af9e26296efe04
#
_entry.id   9769e2fd93b1566118af9e26296efe04
#
_cell.length_a   1.000
_cell.length_b   1.000
_cell.length_c   1.000
_cell.angle_alpha   90.00
_cell.angle_beta   90.00
_cell.angle_gamma   90.00
#
_symmetry.space_group_name_H-M   'P 1'
#
loop_
_entity.id
_entity.type
_entity.pdbx_description
1 polymer ?
#
loop_
_entity_poly.entity_id
_entity_poly.type
_entity_poly.pdbx_seq_one_letter_code
_entity_poly.pdbx_strand_id
1 'polypeptide(L)'
;MGSTFSGLEVGKKGLSVHQQALHTTGHNISNADNKQYARQRVQITAAEPMYDPSLNRAMVAGQIGQGSKVPEIERIRDNFIDDRIQETSSVKDYWSARNDYLYRIEMVFNEPGGMTLRGQMDQFWSAWEELANYPDESAHRSVVKEKAIGLGNRIEDTYRKLTQLQDQANKEVESKTNHLNGIGNSIRALNEKIQKAEALGDRPNDLYDKRDGLLQELSELVDINIGRSDKDEFMVFIGQQIFVQGSKKENIELVGNPDNEGKLKLVWERDGKDVLLRSGHIQGLIEIRDFVLREKIDNVDTFAINLTDTVNEIHKDG
;
A
#
# COMPACT_ATOMS: atom_id res chain seq x y z
N MET A 1 -20.68 -39.65 -46.75
CA MET A 1 -20.13 -38.76 -47.81
C MET A 1 -19.85 -37.41 -47.18
N GLY A 2 -18.59 -36.99 -47.15
CA GLY A 2 -18.29 -35.63 -46.67
C GLY A 2 -18.91 -34.63 -47.65
N SER A 3 -19.56 -33.60 -47.08
CA SER A 3 -20.14 -32.50 -47.86
C SER A 3 -19.02 -31.88 -48.73
N THR A 4 -19.33 -31.56 -50.02
CA THR A 4 -18.43 -30.86 -50.95
C THR A 4 -17.88 -29.53 -50.37
N PHE A 5 -18.56 -29.00 -49.35
CA PHE A 5 -18.20 -27.76 -48.63
C PHE A 5 -17.37 -28.00 -47.36
N SER A 6 -17.04 -29.25 -46.95
CA SER A 6 -16.29 -29.52 -45.73
C SER A 6 -14.89 -28.91 -45.75
N GLY A 7 -14.23 -28.91 -46.91
CA GLY A 7 -12.91 -28.25 -47.05
C GLY A 7 -12.96 -26.73 -46.91
N LEU A 8 -14.03 -26.10 -47.44
CA LEU A 8 -14.27 -24.67 -47.30
C LEU A 8 -14.53 -24.29 -45.82
N GLU A 9 -15.29 -25.12 -45.11
CA GLU A 9 -15.58 -24.90 -43.67
C GLU A 9 -14.33 -25.03 -42.79
N VAL A 10 -13.46 -26.00 -43.11
CA VAL A 10 -12.13 -26.12 -42.46
C VAL A 10 -11.28 -24.88 -42.73
N GLY A 11 -11.25 -24.39 -43.99
CA GLY A 11 -10.52 -23.16 -44.34
C GLY A 11 -11.06 -21.94 -43.64
N LYS A 12 -12.40 -21.79 -43.55
CA LYS A 12 -13.06 -20.69 -42.81
C LYS A 12 -12.73 -20.70 -41.32
N LYS A 13 -12.77 -21.88 -40.65
CA LYS A 13 -12.38 -22.04 -39.25
C LYS A 13 -10.91 -21.66 -39.05
N GLY A 14 -10.01 -22.12 -39.88
CA GLY A 14 -8.59 -21.76 -39.84
C GLY A 14 -8.37 -20.25 -39.97
N LEU A 15 -9.05 -19.61 -40.94
CA LEU A 15 -8.97 -18.16 -41.12
C LEU A 15 -9.48 -17.39 -39.87
N SER A 16 -10.63 -17.81 -39.30
CA SER A 16 -11.19 -17.20 -38.08
C SER A 16 -10.25 -17.30 -36.92
N VAL A 17 -9.62 -18.45 -36.69
CA VAL A 17 -8.63 -18.67 -35.60
C VAL A 17 -7.43 -17.75 -35.77
N HIS A 18 -6.88 -17.63 -36.97
CA HIS A 18 -5.74 -16.75 -37.23
C HIS A 18 -6.09 -15.26 -37.13
N GLN A 19 -7.29 -14.86 -37.55
CA GLN A 19 -7.79 -13.50 -37.33
C GLN A 19 -7.88 -13.17 -35.84
N GLN A 20 -8.38 -14.09 -35.02
CA GLN A 20 -8.44 -13.91 -33.57
C GLN A 20 -7.04 -13.81 -32.94
N ALA A 21 -6.08 -14.63 -33.41
CA ALA A 21 -4.70 -14.55 -33.00
C ALA A 21 -4.04 -13.21 -33.35
N LEU A 22 -4.28 -12.70 -34.55
CA LEU A 22 -3.81 -11.37 -34.98
C LEU A 22 -4.45 -10.24 -34.15
N HIS A 23 -5.75 -10.34 -33.84
CA HIS A 23 -6.45 -9.38 -33.01
C HIS A 23 -5.86 -9.34 -31.60
N THR A 24 -5.63 -10.51 -31.00
CA THR A 24 -4.99 -10.61 -29.67
C THR A 24 -3.56 -10.07 -29.69
N THR A 25 -2.79 -10.31 -30.77
CA THR A 25 -1.45 -9.75 -30.92
C THR A 25 -1.49 -8.21 -31.02
N GLY A 26 -2.42 -7.66 -31.81
CA GLY A 26 -2.64 -6.22 -31.88
C GLY A 26 -3.01 -5.61 -30.52
N HIS A 27 -3.88 -6.29 -29.76
CA HIS A 27 -4.24 -5.89 -28.41
C HIS A 27 -3.04 -5.89 -27.44
N ASN A 28 -2.19 -6.92 -27.50
CA ASN A 28 -0.95 -6.98 -26.72
C ASN A 28 0.01 -5.83 -27.08
N ILE A 29 0.17 -5.53 -28.36
CA ILE A 29 1.05 -4.43 -28.82
C ILE A 29 0.51 -3.08 -28.34
N SER A 30 -0.81 -2.86 -28.48
CA SER A 30 -1.45 -1.61 -28.07
C SER A 30 -1.36 -1.35 -26.54
N ASN A 31 -1.19 -2.40 -25.74
CA ASN A 31 -1.08 -2.32 -24.29
C ASN A 31 0.32 -2.63 -23.77
N ALA A 32 1.35 -2.64 -24.63
CA ALA A 32 2.72 -3.04 -24.26
C ALA A 32 3.31 -2.15 -23.15
N ASP A 33 2.97 -0.86 -23.11
CA ASP A 33 3.42 0.10 -22.11
C ASP A 33 2.55 0.13 -20.84
N ASN A 34 1.43 -0.58 -20.82
CA ASN A 34 0.54 -0.65 -19.68
C ASN A 34 1.05 -1.68 -18.65
N LYS A 35 1.60 -1.21 -17.54
CA LYS A 35 2.16 -2.06 -16.46
C LYS A 35 1.14 -3.01 -15.81
N GLN A 36 -0.16 -2.69 -15.88
CA GLN A 36 -1.21 -3.52 -15.32
C GLN A 36 -1.73 -4.58 -16.29
N TYR A 37 -1.35 -4.49 -17.59
CA TYR A 37 -1.80 -5.41 -18.61
C TYR A 37 -1.00 -6.70 -18.62
N ALA A 38 -1.68 -7.83 -18.55
CA ALA A 38 -1.08 -9.15 -18.75
C ALA A 38 -1.17 -9.56 -20.21
N ARG A 39 -0.02 -9.96 -20.81
CA ARG A 39 0.00 -10.46 -22.18
C ARG A 39 -0.96 -11.63 -22.34
N GLN A 40 -1.79 -11.58 -23.39
CA GLN A 40 -2.76 -12.63 -23.71
C GLN A 40 -2.24 -13.53 -24.81
N ARG A 41 -2.59 -14.82 -24.73
CA ARG A 41 -2.23 -15.83 -25.72
C ARG A 41 -3.47 -16.60 -26.14
N VAL A 42 -3.67 -16.71 -27.46
CA VAL A 42 -4.73 -17.54 -28.02
C VAL A 42 -4.29 -19.00 -27.95
N GLN A 43 -5.07 -19.85 -27.29
CA GLN A 43 -4.89 -21.30 -27.37
C GLN A 43 -5.57 -21.83 -28.62
N ILE A 44 -4.81 -22.49 -29.49
CA ILE A 44 -5.31 -23.07 -30.73
C ILE A 44 -5.27 -24.60 -30.60
N THR A 45 -6.43 -25.23 -30.69
CA THR A 45 -6.56 -26.68 -30.64
C THR A 45 -7.27 -27.22 -31.86
N ALA A 46 -7.07 -28.51 -32.20
CA ALA A 46 -7.84 -29.17 -33.21
C ALA A 46 -9.32 -29.20 -32.82
N ALA A 47 -10.21 -28.92 -33.77
CA ALA A 47 -11.63 -29.13 -33.59
C ALA A 47 -11.92 -30.65 -33.50
N GLU A 48 -13.00 -31.03 -32.83
CA GLU A 48 -13.40 -32.43 -32.72
C GLU A 48 -13.60 -33.05 -34.09
N PRO A 49 -13.17 -34.30 -34.30
CA PRO A 49 -13.35 -34.97 -35.58
C PRO A 49 -14.83 -35.24 -35.89
N MET A 50 -15.15 -35.39 -37.16
CA MET A 50 -16.54 -35.53 -37.63
C MET A 50 -17.24 -36.81 -37.12
N TYR A 51 -16.46 -37.79 -36.70
CA TYR A 51 -16.97 -39.07 -36.22
C TYR A 51 -16.27 -39.46 -34.93
N ASP A 52 -17.07 -39.79 -33.92
CA ASP A 52 -16.59 -40.45 -32.73
C ASP A 52 -16.25 -41.92 -33.01
N PRO A 53 -15.25 -42.53 -32.32
CA PRO A 53 -14.98 -43.95 -32.41
C PRO A 53 -16.21 -44.77 -32.00
N SER A 54 -16.96 -45.30 -32.97
CA SER A 54 -18.15 -46.13 -32.72
C SER A 54 -18.17 -47.30 -33.67
N LEU A 55 -19.02 -48.33 -33.40
CA LEU A 55 -19.19 -49.51 -34.21
C LEU A 55 -19.71 -49.19 -35.64
N ASN A 56 -20.39 -48.05 -35.82
CA ASN A 56 -20.95 -47.59 -37.10
C ASN A 56 -20.13 -46.47 -37.77
N ARG A 57 -18.80 -46.47 -37.58
CA ARG A 57 -17.92 -45.47 -38.24
C ARG A 57 -17.84 -45.68 -39.75
N ALA A 58 -17.66 -44.59 -40.48
CA ALA A 58 -17.35 -44.66 -41.92
C ALA A 58 -16.01 -45.41 -42.12
N MET A 59 -15.97 -46.40 -43.02
CA MET A 59 -14.76 -47.14 -43.39
C MET A 59 -13.85 -46.27 -44.27
N VAL A 60 -13.28 -45.21 -43.72
CA VAL A 60 -12.28 -44.35 -44.36
C VAL A 60 -10.98 -44.40 -43.60
N ALA A 61 -9.85 -44.20 -44.28
CA ALA A 61 -8.54 -44.16 -43.66
C ALA A 61 -8.42 -42.92 -42.75
N GLY A 62 -8.46 -43.12 -41.44
CA GLY A 62 -8.34 -42.07 -40.45
C GLY A 62 -9.63 -41.31 -40.12
N GLN A 63 -9.57 -40.36 -39.21
CA GLN A 63 -10.68 -39.46 -38.87
C GLN A 63 -10.61 -38.20 -39.72
N ILE A 64 -11.79 -37.74 -40.18
CA ILE A 64 -11.89 -36.48 -40.91
C ILE A 64 -11.84 -35.32 -39.92
N GLY A 65 -10.73 -34.57 -39.92
CA GLY A 65 -10.57 -33.38 -39.11
C GLY A 65 -11.52 -32.25 -39.50
N GLN A 66 -12.01 -31.51 -38.53
CA GLN A 66 -12.89 -30.34 -38.72
C GLN A 66 -12.17 -28.98 -38.61
N GLY A 67 -10.84 -28.95 -38.73
CA GLY A 67 -10.03 -27.74 -38.64
C GLY A 67 -9.60 -27.41 -37.22
N SER A 68 -9.41 -26.15 -36.94
CA SER A 68 -8.97 -25.63 -35.60
C SER A 68 -10.06 -24.81 -34.92
N LYS A 69 -9.99 -24.76 -33.60
CA LYS A 69 -10.83 -23.90 -32.77
C LYS A 69 -9.97 -23.17 -31.72
N VAL A 70 -10.47 -22.02 -31.23
CA VAL A 70 -9.92 -21.31 -30.07
C VAL A 70 -10.82 -21.64 -28.89
N PRO A 71 -10.39 -22.51 -27.98
CA PRO A 71 -11.16 -22.78 -26.77
C PRO A 71 -11.13 -21.61 -25.81
N GLU A 72 -10.00 -20.90 -25.71
CA GLU A 72 -9.84 -19.76 -24.81
C GLU A 72 -8.69 -18.83 -25.22
N ILE A 73 -8.74 -17.62 -24.67
CA ILE A 73 -7.64 -16.65 -24.67
C ILE A 73 -7.17 -16.51 -23.23
N GLU A 74 -5.99 -17.04 -22.92
CA GLU A 74 -5.43 -17.05 -21.58
C GLU A 74 -4.54 -15.84 -21.33
N ARG A 75 -4.47 -15.39 -20.08
CA ARG A 75 -3.47 -14.42 -19.60
C ARG A 75 -2.20 -15.16 -19.23
N ILE A 76 -1.06 -14.64 -19.68
CA ILE A 76 0.25 -15.16 -19.28
C ILE A 76 0.68 -14.44 -18.00
N ARG A 77 0.38 -15.05 -16.87
CA ARG A 77 0.66 -14.52 -15.55
C ARG A 77 1.08 -15.65 -14.60
N ASP A 78 1.94 -15.32 -13.65
CA ASP A 78 2.43 -16.26 -12.64
C ASP A 78 1.98 -15.75 -11.26
N ASN A 79 1.00 -16.43 -10.67
CA ASN A 79 0.43 -16.05 -9.38
C ASN A 79 1.47 -16.05 -8.25
N PHE A 80 2.45 -16.94 -8.30
CA PHE A 80 3.51 -16.99 -7.29
C PHE A 80 4.38 -15.72 -7.33
N ILE A 81 4.67 -15.23 -8.54
CA ILE A 81 5.41 -13.97 -8.71
C ILE A 81 4.56 -12.78 -8.25
N ASP A 82 3.26 -12.79 -8.56
CA ASP A 82 2.33 -11.74 -8.15
C ASP A 82 2.22 -11.65 -6.62
N ASP A 83 2.10 -12.78 -5.93
CA ASP A 83 2.07 -12.83 -4.45
C ASP A 83 3.38 -12.28 -3.86
N ARG A 84 4.53 -12.63 -4.45
CA ARG A 84 5.83 -12.10 -4.03
C ARG A 84 5.98 -10.61 -4.28
N ILE A 85 5.45 -10.09 -5.38
CA ILE A 85 5.43 -8.65 -5.67
C ILE A 85 4.58 -7.92 -4.61
N GLN A 86 3.39 -8.43 -4.28
CA GLN A 86 2.50 -7.84 -3.29
C GLN A 86 3.15 -7.80 -1.90
N GLU A 87 3.74 -8.93 -1.45
CA GLU A 87 4.47 -9.00 -0.18
C GLU A 87 5.63 -7.99 -0.15
N THR A 88 6.45 -7.96 -1.20
CA THR A 88 7.60 -7.06 -1.29
C THR A 88 7.19 -5.59 -1.37
N SER A 89 6.10 -5.27 -2.10
CA SER A 89 5.56 -3.91 -2.17
C SER A 89 5.08 -3.43 -0.81
N SER A 90 4.36 -4.28 -0.07
CA SER A 90 3.91 -3.96 1.27
C SER A 90 5.07 -3.61 2.21
N VAL A 91 6.13 -4.44 2.22
CA VAL A 91 7.33 -4.18 3.04
C VAL A 91 8.06 -2.92 2.58
N LYS A 92 8.21 -2.73 1.27
CA LYS A 92 8.84 -1.52 0.71
C LYS A 92 8.11 -0.24 1.15
N ASP A 93 6.78 -0.22 1.03
CA ASP A 93 6.00 0.97 1.33
C ASP A 93 5.87 1.23 2.84
N TYR A 94 5.92 0.19 3.68
CA TYR A 94 6.13 0.32 5.12
C TYR A 94 7.42 1.08 5.46
N TRP A 95 8.56 0.67 4.87
CA TRP A 95 9.83 1.35 5.11
C TRP A 95 9.90 2.73 4.46
N SER A 96 9.25 2.93 3.32
CA SER A 96 9.16 4.24 2.66
C SER A 96 8.47 5.26 3.56
N ALA A 97 7.29 4.93 4.12
CA ALA A 97 6.56 5.79 5.03
C ALA A 97 7.40 6.16 6.27
N ARG A 98 8.09 5.17 6.85
CA ARG A 98 8.98 5.40 8.00
C ARG A 98 10.16 6.30 7.67
N ASN A 99 10.83 6.05 6.55
CA ASN A 99 11.99 6.85 6.13
C ASN A 99 11.63 8.31 5.87
N ASP A 100 10.49 8.56 5.24
CA ASP A 100 10.01 9.91 4.98
C ASP A 100 9.82 10.71 6.27
N TYR A 101 9.19 10.11 7.28
CA TYR A 101 9.00 10.77 8.56
C TYR A 101 10.29 10.86 9.39
N LEU A 102 11.16 9.86 9.36
CA LEU A 102 12.47 9.92 10.01
C LEU A 102 13.31 11.07 9.45
N TYR A 103 13.30 11.26 8.15
CA TYR A 103 13.96 12.39 7.51
C TYR A 103 13.37 13.73 7.97
N ARG A 104 12.04 13.87 8.05
CA ARG A 104 11.38 15.08 8.56
C ARG A 104 11.71 15.34 10.04
N ILE A 105 11.77 14.29 10.86
CA ILE A 105 12.20 14.38 12.27
C ILE A 105 13.66 14.88 12.34
N GLU A 106 14.55 14.31 11.53
CA GLU A 106 15.94 14.75 11.46
C GLU A 106 16.05 16.24 11.12
N MET A 107 15.25 16.72 10.15
CA MET A 107 15.21 18.14 9.78
C MET A 107 14.78 19.04 10.93
N VAL A 108 13.88 18.60 11.83
CA VAL A 108 13.49 19.39 13.02
C VAL A 108 14.67 19.62 13.96
N PHE A 109 15.57 18.63 14.10
CA PHE A 109 16.74 18.74 14.97
C PHE A 109 17.94 19.41 14.28
N ASN A 110 18.09 19.23 12.94
CA ASN A 110 19.23 19.69 12.16
C ASN A 110 18.92 20.94 11.31
N GLU A 111 18.17 21.89 11.83
CA GLU A 111 17.91 23.15 11.09
C GLU A 111 19.21 23.87 10.70
N PRO A 112 19.37 24.25 9.43
CA PRO A 112 20.53 24.99 8.97
C PRO A 112 20.60 26.39 9.59
N GLY A 113 21.79 26.87 9.93
CA GLY A 113 22.01 28.24 10.39
C GLY A 113 22.44 28.41 11.83
N GLY A 114 22.92 27.37 12.51
CA GLY A 114 23.48 27.48 13.89
C GLY A 114 22.43 27.65 14.99
N MET A 115 21.15 27.60 14.65
CA MET A 115 20.04 27.68 15.60
C MET A 115 19.53 26.29 16.03
N THR A 116 20.38 25.28 15.99
CA THR A 116 20.04 23.96 16.50
C THR A 116 19.84 24.01 18.03
N LEU A 117 19.05 23.09 18.58
CA LEU A 117 18.88 22.97 20.02
C LEU A 117 20.22 22.87 20.74
N ARG A 118 21.15 22.07 20.19
CA ARG A 118 22.52 21.96 20.70
C ARG A 118 23.26 23.30 20.67
N GLY A 119 23.20 24.02 19.55
CA GLY A 119 23.87 25.33 19.43
C GLY A 119 23.33 26.37 20.40
N GLN A 120 22.02 26.39 20.68
CA GLN A 120 21.43 27.25 21.70
C GLN A 120 21.87 26.86 23.09
N MET A 121 22.01 25.58 23.37
CA MET A 121 22.52 25.06 24.64
C MET A 121 23.99 25.45 24.87
N ASP A 122 24.83 25.30 23.84
CA ASP A 122 26.23 25.72 23.89
C ASP A 122 26.36 27.22 24.17
N GLN A 123 25.52 28.06 23.54
CA GLN A 123 25.49 29.50 23.80
C GLN A 123 25.00 29.84 25.23
N PHE A 124 24.04 29.09 25.76
CA PHE A 124 23.58 29.27 27.12
C PHE A 124 24.67 28.96 28.16
N TRP A 125 25.39 27.87 27.98
CA TRP A 125 26.50 27.51 28.85
C TRP A 125 27.67 28.48 28.74
N SER A 126 28.02 28.95 27.54
CA SER A 126 29.04 29.98 27.34
C SER A 126 28.67 31.30 28.04
N ALA A 127 27.40 31.68 28.04
CA ALA A 127 26.97 32.88 28.77
C ALA A 127 27.11 32.75 30.28
N TRP A 128 26.88 31.54 30.84
CA TRP A 128 27.16 31.27 32.25
C TRP A 128 28.63 31.30 32.61
N GLU A 129 29.50 30.79 31.71
CA GLU A 129 30.96 30.84 31.87
C GLU A 129 31.47 32.30 31.90
N GLU A 130 30.97 33.16 31.00
CA GLU A 130 31.30 34.59 30.98
C GLU A 130 30.79 35.28 32.25
N LEU A 131 29.59 35.00 32.73
CA LEU A 131 29.07 35.55 33.98
C LEU A 131 29.91 35.10 35.19
N ALA A 132 30.43 33.88 35.22
CA ALA A 132 31.32 33.40 36.27
C ALA A 132 32.65 34.16 36.30
N ASN A 133 33.16 34.60 35.14
CA ASN A 133 34.37 35.40 35.02
C ASN A 133 34.14 36.88 35.42
N TYR A 134 32.92 37.43 35.23
CA TYR A 134 32.58 38.83 35.46
C TYR A 134 31.28 38.96 36.28
N PRO A 135 31.23 38.50 37.58
CA PRO A 135 29.97 38.34 38.30
C PRO A 135 29.34 39.70 38.71
N ASP A 136 30.12 40.76 38.80
CA ASP A 136 29.64 42.10 39.19
C ASP A 136 29.01 42.90 38.02
N GLU A 137 29.19 42.43 36.77
CA GLU A 137 28.66 43.12 35.61
C GLU A 137 27.21 42.74 35.32
N SER A 138 26.27 43.68 35.44
CA SER A 138 24.84 43.46 35.15
C SER A 138 24.54 43.09 33.68
N ALA A 139 25.45 43.47 32.77
CA ALA A 139 25.35 43.15 31.33
C ALA A 139 25.39 41.61 31.10
N HIS A 140 26.34 40.89 31.73
CA HIS A 140 26.46 39.43 31.60
C HIS A 140 25.25 38.69 32.16
N ARG A 141 24.62 39.18 33.24
CA ARG A 141 23.38 38.64 33.80
C ARG A 141 22.24 38.78 32.78
N SER A 142 22.18 39.92 32.07
CA SER A 142 21.17 40.15 31.01
C SER A 142 21.37 39.20 29.82
N VAL A 143 22.64 38.93 29.45
CA VAL A 143 22.97 37.98 28.37
C VAL A 143 22.54 36.55 28.76
N VAL A 144 22.83 36.07 29.94
CA VAL A 144 22.40 34.75 30.43
C VAL A 144 20.87 34.62 30.36
N LYS A 145 20.14 35.65 30.83
CA LYS A 145 18.67 35.68 30.73
C LYS A 145 18.18 35.61 29.30
N GLU A 146 18.78 36.36 28.37
CA GLU A 146 18.41 36.35 26.99
C GLU A 146 18.69 34.99 26.33
N LYS A 147 19.85 34.36 26.61
CA LYS A 147 20.18 33.02 26.14
C LYS A 147 19.25 31.94 26.68
N ALA A 148 18.85 32.04 27.96
CA ALA A 148 17.86 31.16 28.58
C ALA A 148 16.49 31.25 27.85
N ILE A 149 16.02 32.48 27.58
CA ILE A 149 14.78 32.69 26.85
C ILE A 149 14.90 32.11 25.39
N GLY A 150 16.02 32.36 24.73
CA GLY A 150 16.28 31.80 23.40
C GLY A 150 16.26 30.28 23.38
N LEU A 151 16.88 29.64 24.37
CA LEU A 151 16.87 28.18 24.52
C LEU A 151 15.47 27.65 24.80
N GLY A 152 14.70 28.28 25.71
CA GLY A 152 13.31 27.92 25.98
C GLY A 152 12.43 27.98 24.74
N ASN A 153 12.51 29.07 24.00
CA ASN A 153 11.78 29.24 22.74
C ASN A 153 12.15 28.14 21.72
N ARG A 154 13.42 27.75 21.68
CA ARG A 154 13.88 26.68 20.77
C ARG A 154 13.34 25.31 21.17
N ILE A 155 13.29 24.98 22.45
CA ILE A 155 12.70 23.75 22.98
C ILE A 155 11.22 23.70 22.60
N GLU A 156 10.48 24.79 22.87
CA GLU A 156 9.05 24.89 22.53
C GLU A 156 8.80 24.74 21.02
N ASP A 157 9.62 25.38 20.18
CA ASP A 157 9.50 25.25 18.72
C ASP A 157 9.75 23.82 18.24
N THR A 158 10.77 23.15 18.81
CA THR A 158 11.07 21.74 18.51
C THR A 158 9.89 20.84 18.94
N TYR A 159 9.37 21.00 20.14
CA TYR A 159 8.20 20.27 20.64
C TYR A 159 6.98 20.46 19.72
N ARG A 160 6.66 21.70 19.39
CA ARG A 160 5.54 22.06 18.52
C ARG A 160 5.68 21.45 17.11
N LYS A 161 6.88 21.47 16.51
CA LYS A 161 7.14 20.88 15.20
C LYS A 161 6.97 19.34 15.21
N LEU A 162 7.45 18.68 16.25
CA LEU A 162 7.27 17.22 16.42
C LEU A 162 5.79 16.86 16.58
N THR A 163 5.04 17.61 17.39
CA THR A 163 3.59 17.42 17.57
C THR A 163 2.84 17.64 16.24
N GLN A 164 3.21 18.66 15.46
CA GLN A 164 2.64 18.87 14.14
C GLN A 164 2.93 17.72 13.18
N LEU A 165 4.13 17.13 13.21
CA LEU A 165 4.45 15.93 12.42
C LEU A 165 3.59 14.73 12.84
N GLN A 166 3.35 14.56 14.14
CA GLN A 166 2.48 13.50 14.67
C GLN A 166 1.02 13.67 14.19
N ASP A 167 0.52 14.90 14.20
CA ASP A 167 -0.83 15.20 13.70
C ASP A 167 -0.93 15.02 12.17
N GLN A 168 0.13 15.36 11.44
CA GLN A 168 0.20 15.08 10.01
C GLN A 168 0.16 13.58 9.71
N ALA A 169 0.93 12.77 10.44
CA ALA A 169 0.89 11.31 10.32
C ALA A 169 -0.51 10.76 10.61
N ASN A 170 -1.19 11.29 11.63
CA ASN A 170 -2.56 10.88 11.97
C ASN A 170 -3.56 11.20 10.84
N LYS A 171 -3.47 12.39 10.23
CA LYS A 171 -4.29 12.76 9.07
C LYS A 171 -3.97 11.92 7.83
N GLU A 172 -2.71 11.55 7.66
CA GLU A 172 -2.30 10.69 6.55
C GLU A 172 -2.85 9.26 6.73
N VAL A 173 -2.86 8.71 7.94
CA VAL A 173 -3.55 7.45 8.27
C VAL A 173 -5.03 7.53 7.88
N GLU A 174 -5.72 8.61 8.20
CA GLU A 174 -7.11 8.82 7.82
C GLU A 174 -7.30 8.80 6.29
N SER A 175 -6.51 9.59 5.58
CA SER A 175 -6.57 9.68 4.11
C SER A 175 -6.30 8.33 3.44
N LYS A 176 -5.25 7.62 3.89
CA LYS A 176 -4.88 6.30 3.34
C LYS A 176 -5.92 5.22 3.65
N THR A 177 -6.56 5.26 4.83
CA THR A 177 -7.65 4.34 5.19
C THR A 177 -8.89 4.58 4.33
N ASN A 178 -9.24 5.83 4.06
CA ASN A 178 -10.33 6.16 3.15
C ASN A 178 -10.04 5.67 1.73
N HIS A 179 -8.80 5.84 1.26
CA HIS A 179 -8.37 5.32 -0.04
C HIS A 179 -8.43 3.79 -0.11
N LEU A 180 -7.95 3.10 0.93
CA LEU A 180 -8.05 1.65 1.08
C LEU A 180 -9.51 1.17 0.95
N ASN A 181 -10.45 1.81 1.64
CA ASN A 181 -11.86 1.50 1.51
C ASN A 181 -12.41 1.74 0.08
N GLY A 182 -11.92 2.77 -0.60
CA GLY A 182 -12.23 3.07 -2.01
C GLY A 182 -11.77 1.95 -2.95
N ILE A 183 -10.52 1.47 -2.77
CA ILE A 183 -9.98 0.33 -3.52
C ILE A 183 -10.82 -0.92 -3.29
N GLY A 184 -11.18 -1.22 -2.03
CA GLY A 184 -12.03 -2.36 -1.70
C GLY A 184 -13.39 -2.30 -2.40
N ASN A 185 -14.03 -1.13 -2.48
CA ASN A 185 -15.27 -0.93 -3.23
C ASN A 185 -15.08 -1.20 -4.73
N SER A 186 -13.97 -0.76 -5.29
CA SER A 186 -13.62 -0.97 -6.70
C SER A 186 -13.40 -2.45 -7.02
N ILE A 187 -12.67 -3.17 -6.15
CA ILE A 187 -12.46 -4.63 -6.26
C ILE A 187 -13.80 -5.36 -6.19
N ARG A 188 -14.67 -5.01 -5.22
CA ARG A 188 -16.01 -5.58 -5.10
C ARG A 188 -16.83 -5.40 -6.40
N ALA A 189 -16.83 -4.19 -6.96
CA ALA A 189 -17.56 -3.89 -8.19
C ALA A 189 -17.00 -4.64 -9.41
N LEU A 190 -15.68 -4.83 -9.48
CA LEU A 190 -15.04 -5.66 -10.51
C LEU A 190 -15.40 -7.13 -10.36
N ASN A 191 -15.35 -7.68 -9.13
CA ASN A 191 -15.75 -9.06 -8.86
C ASN A 191 -17.20 -9.35 -9.32
N GLU A 192 -18.12 -8.41 -9.08
CA GLU A 192 -19.51 -8.56 -9.56
C GLU A 192 -19.59 -8.62 -11.11
N LYS A 193 -18.81 -7.78 -11.81
CA LYS A 193 -18.75 -7.80 -13.27
C LYS A 193 -18.10 -9.07 -13.80
N ILE A 194 -17.03 -9.53 -13.15
CA ILE A 194 -16.33 -10.77 -13.49
C ILE A 194 -17.27 -11.96 -13.33
N GLN A 195 -17.95 -12.10 -12.19
CA GLN A 195 -18.92 -13.17 -11.98
C GLN A 195 -20.03 -13.20 -13.03
N LYS A 196 -20.54 -12.03 -13.43
CA LYS A 196 -21.54 -11.95 -14.51
C LYS A 196 -21.01 -12.42 -15.84
N ALA A 197 -19.77 -12.06 -16.20
CA ALA A 197 -19.15 -12.49 -17.45
C ALA A 197 -18.84 -14.00 -17.43
N GLU A 198 -18.29 -14.51 -16.33
CA GLU A 198 -18.01 -15.95 -16.15
C GLU A 198 -19.29 -16.81 -16.20
N ALA A 199 -20.40 -16.33 -15.64
CA ALA A 199 -21.70 -17.00 -15.70
C ALA A 199 -22.26 -17.10 -17.13
N LEU A 200 -21.82 -16.22 -18.05
CA LEU A 200 -22.15 -16.27 -19.48
C LEU A 200 -21.14 -17.11 -20.29
N GLY A 201 -20.11 -17.65 -19.64
CA GLY A 201 -19.04 -18.42 -20.27
C GLY A 201 -17.88 -17.58 -20.83
N ASP A 202 -17.87 -16.28 -20.58
CA ASP A 202 -16.80 -15.39 -20.98
C ASP A 202 -15.61 -15.41 -19.99
N ARG A 203 -14.41 -15.17 -20.50
CA ARG A 203 -13.21 -14.89 -19.67
C ARG A 203 -12.82 -13.43 -19.79
N PRO A 204 -13.22 -12.58 -18.82
CA PRO A 204 -13.03 -11.13 -18.91
C PRO A 204 -11.59 -10.72 -18.50
N ASN A 205 -10.60 -11.03 -19.35
CA ASN A 205 -9.18 -10.84 -19.09
C ASN A 205 -8.84 -9.41 -18.63
N ASP A 206 -9.41 -8.40 -19.29
CA ASP A 206 -9.15 -6.98 -18.95
C ASP A 206 -9.75 -6.58 -17.58
N LEU A 207 -10.81 -7.26 -17.12
CA LEU A 207 -11.35 -7.04 -15.77
C LEU A 207 -10.46 -7.68 -14.70
N TYR A 208 -9.87 -8.84 -15.01
CA TYR A 208 -8.86 -9.45 -14.15
C TYR A 208 -7.63 -8.56 -14.04
N ASP A 209 -7.13 -8.01 -15.14
CA ASP A 209 -5.96 -7.11 -15.13
C ASP A 209 -6.22 -5.86 -14.28
N LYS A 210 -7.40 -5.26 -14.41
CA LYS A 210 -7.81 -4.13 -13.55
C LYS A 210 -7.88 -4.50 -12.09
N ARG A 211 -8.41 -5.69 -11.77
CA ARG A 211 -8.47 -6.16 -10.38
C ARG A 211 -7.09 -6.39 -9.81
N ASP A 212 -6.21 -7.01 -10.57
CA ASP A 212 -4.83 -7.27 -10.16
C ASP A 212 -4.05 -5.97 -9.93
N GLY A 213 -4.28 -4.93 -10.75
CA GLY A 213 -3.74 -3.59 -10.52
C GLY A 213 -4.22 -2.97 -9.21
N LEU A 214 -5.51 -3.11 -8.87
CA LEU A 214 -6.06 -2.65 -7.59
C LEU A 214 -5.53 -3.46 -6.39
N LEU A 215 -5.27 -4.75 -6.57
CA LEU A 215 -4.66 -5.59 -5.54
C LEU A 215 -3.22 -5.16 -5.26
N GLN A 216 -2.46 -4.81 -6.30
CA GLN A 216 -1.12 -4.27 -6.13
C GLN A 216 -1.16 -2.93 -5.38
N GLU A 217 -2.05 -2.01 -5.76
CA GLU A 217 -2.23 -0.73 -5.06
C GLU A 217 -2.67 -0.93 -3.59
N LEU A 218 -3.54 -1.91 -3.33
CA LEU A 218 -3.96 -2.28 -1.98
C LEU A 218 -2.79 -2.83 -1.15
N SER A 219 -1.91 -3.64 -1.77
CA SER A 219 -0.74 -4.21 -1.10
C SER A 219 0.32 -3.18 -0.71
N GLU A 220 0.36 -2.03 -1.37
CA GLU A 220 1.20 -0.89 -0.97
C GLU A 220 0.69 -0.23 0.32
N LEU A 221 -0.64 -0.22 0.53
CA LEU A 221 -1.25 0.38 1.71
C LEU A 221 -1.21 -0.52 2.94
N VAL A 222 -1.47 -1.82 2.76
CA VAL A 222 -1.55 -2.81 3.84
C VAL A 222 -1.07 -4.19 3.36
N ASP A 223 -0.70 -5.06 4.28
CA ASP A 223 -0.43 -6.46 3.96
C ASP A 223 -1.74 -7.20 3.64
N ILE A 224 -1.76 -7.82 2.46
CA ILE A 224 -2.92 -8.59 1.99
C ILE A 224 -2.56 -10.05 1.75
N ASN A 225 -3.56 -10.91 1.87
CA ASN A 225 -3.50 -12.29 1.38
C ASN A 225 -4.71 -12.55 0.48
N ILE A 226 -4.48 -13.28 -0.60
CA ILE A 226 -5.50 -13.62 -1.58
C ILE A 226 -5.85 -15.08 -1.45
N GLY A 227 -7.14 -15.40 -1.55
CA GLY A 227 -7.63 -16.75 -1.49
C GLY A 227 -8.90 -16.94 -2.31
N ARG A 228 -9.39 -18.16 -2.32
CA ARG A 228 -10.70 -18.51 -2.89
C ARG A 228 -11.50 -19.29 -1.85
N SER A 229 -12.81 -19.06 -1.83
CA SER A 229 -13.73 -19.83 -0.99
C SER A 229 -14.00 -21.21 -1.61
N ASP A 230 -14.65 -22.10 -0.83
CA ASP A 230 -15.14 -23.41 -1.33
C ASP A 230 -16.11 -23.27 -2.52
N LYS A 231 -16.70 -22.10 -2.72
CA LYS A 231 -17.57 -21.76 -3.84
C LYS A 231 -16.85 -21.04 -4.98
N ASP A 232 -15.51 -21.09 -4.98
CA ASP A 232 -14.62 -20.40 -5.93
C ASP A 232 -14.76 -18.86 -5.96
N GLU A 233 -15.34 -18.26 -4.90
CA GLU A 233 -15.42 -16.81 -4.76
C GLU A 233 -14.02 -16.24 -4.43
N PHE A 234 -13.65 -15.18 -5.12
CA PHE A 234 -12.39 -14.47 -4.87
C PHE A 234 -12.42 -13.74 -3.53
N MET A 235 -11.41 -13.95 -2.69
CA MET A 235 -11.29 -13.35 -1.36
C MET A 235 -10.00 -12.59 -1.20
N VAL A 236 -10.09 -11.44 -0.53
CA VAL A 236 -8.95 -10.63 -0.08
C VAL A 236 -9.02 -10.52 1.43
N PHE A 237 -7.93 -10.87 2.09
CA PHE A 237 -7.78 -10.79 3.54
C PHE A 237 -6.84 -9.63 3.88
N ILE A 238 -7.13 -8.93 4.97
CA ILE A 238 -6.21 -8.01 5.65
C ILE A 238 -6.00 -8.59 7.07
N GLY A 239 -4.73 -8.91 7.37
CA GLY A 239 -4.44 -9.68 8.58
C GLY A 239 -5.13 -11.05 8.55
N GLN A 240 -6.03 -11.28 9.50
CA GLN A 240 -6.76 -12.55 9.62
C GLN A 240 -8.25 -12.45 9.24
N GLN A 241 -8.72 -11.27 8.80
CA GLN A 241 -10.13 -11.04 8.48
C GLN A 241 -10.35 -10.80 6.98
N ILE A 242 -11.54 -11.18 6.52
CA ILE A 242 -11.94 -11.01 5.12
C ILE A 242 -12.31 -9.55 4.91
N PHE A 243 -11.59 -8.88 4.02
CA PHE A 243 -11.87 -7.51 3.58
C PHE A 243 -12.85 -7.47 2.40
N VAL A 244 -12.62 -8.33 1.39
CA VAL A 244 -13.52 -8.48 0.24
C VAL A 244 -13.76 -9.96 -0.01
N GLN A 245 -15.02 -10.37 -0.22
CA GLN A 245 -15.41 -11.71 -0.64
C GLN A 245 -16.47 -11.62 -1.74
N GLY A 246 -16.12 -12.04 -2.96
CA GLY A 246 -17.00 -11.93 -4.12
C GLY A 246 -17.54 -10.50 -4.26
N SER A 247 -18.87 -10.34 -4.17
CA SER A 247 -19.55 -9.04 -4.25
C SER A 247 -19.78 -8.36 -2.89
N LYS A 248 -19.19 -8.86 -1.81
CA LYS A 248 -19.31 -8.30 -0.46
C LYS A 248 -17.98 -7.68 -0.05
N LYS A 249 -18.04 -6.59 0.71
CA LYS A 249 -16.89 -5.92 1.30
C LYS A 249 -17.18 -5.55 2.74
N GLU A 250 -16.21 -5.74 3.61
CA GLU A 250 -16.21 -5.20 4.97
C GLU A 250 -15.54 -3.82 4.95
N ASN A 251 -16.05 -2.86 5.76
CA ASN A 251 -15.41 -1.55 5.89
C ASN A 251 -14.43 -1.55 7.06
N ILE A 252 -13.40 -0.71 6.91
CA ILE A 252 -12.49 -0.36 7.99
C ILE A 252 -12.84 1.06 8.43
N GLU A 253 -13.19 1.22 9.69
CA GLU A 253 -13.50 2.49 10.33
C GLU A 253 -12.30 3.02 11.12
N LEU A 254 -12.29 4.31 11.33
CA LEU A 254 -11.31 5.02 12.16
C LEU A 254 -11.98 5.46 13.45
N VAL A 255 -11.44 5.01 14.56
CA VAL A 255 -11.94 5.36 15.90
C VAL A 255 -10.81 5.99 16.71
N GLY A 256 -11.12 7.04 17.46
CA GLY A 256 -10.16 7.61 18.39
C GLY A 256 -9.76 6.59 19.46
N ASN A 257 -8.45 6.39 19.66
CA ASN A 257 -7.91 5.52 20.69
C ASN A 257 -7.73 6.29 22.00
N PRO A 258 -8.53 6.02 23.06
CA PRO A 258 -8.39 6.71 24.34
C PRO A 258 -7.03 6.50 25.01
N ASP A 259 -6.40 5.33 24.78
CA ASP A 259 -5.09 4.99 25.33
C ASP A 259 -3.93 5.68 24.61
N ASN A 260 -4.21 6.38 23.51
CA ASN A 260 -3.23 7.10 22.69
C ASN A 260 -3.74 8.50 22.33
N GLU A 261 -4.11 9.30 23.33
CA GLU A 261 -4.50 10.72 23.21
C GLU A 261 -5.58 10.98 22.14
N GLY A 262 -6.43 9.99 21.86
CA GLY A 262 -7.47 10.09 20.83
C GLY A 262 -6.97 9.96 19.39
N LYS A 263 -5.71 9.57 19.15
CA LYS A 263 -5.19 9.30 17.81
C LYS A 263 -5.98 8.16 17.17
N LEU A 264 -6.16 8.25 15.85
CA LEU A 264 -7.00 7.32 15.10
C LEU A 264 -6.41 5.90 15.08
N LYS A 265 -7.24 4.90 15.35
CA LYS A 265 -6.93 3.48 15.13
C LYS A 265 -7.93 2.87 14.14
N LEU A 266 -7.49 1.86 13.42
CA LEU A 266 -8.29 1.13 12.44
C LEU A 266 -9.06 0.01 13.15
N VAL A 267 -10.37 -0.05 12.92
CA VAL A 267 -11.24 -1.10 13.43
C VAL A 267 -12.14 -1.64 12.32
N TRP A 268 -12.55 -2.88 12.43
CA TRP A 268 -13.54 -3.46 11.53
C TRP A 268 -14.93 -2.94 11.89
N GLU A 269 -15.67 -2.40 10.91
CA GLU A 269 -17.02 -1.85 11.11
C GLU A 269 -17.98 -2.87 11.75
N ARG A 270 -17.86 -4.14 11.35
CA ARG A 270 -18.78 -5.20 11.77
C ARG A 270 -18.73 -5.54 13.26
N ASP A 271 -17.53 -5.59 13.85
CA ASP A 271 -17.34 -6.11 15.21
C ASP A 271 -16.48 -5.20 16.11
N GLY A 272 -16.02 -4.05 15.58
CA GLY A 272 -15.24 -3.07 16.32
C GLY A 272 -13.84 -3.55 16.73
N LYS A 273 -13.39 -4.72 16.23
CA LYS A 273 -12.05 -5.22 16.54
C LYS A 273 -10.98 -4.48 15.77
N ASP A 274 -9.81 -4.37 16.39
CA ASP A 274 -8.66 -3.75 15.79
C ASP A 274 -8.23 -4.49 14.52
N VAL A 275 -7.87 -3.72 13.47
CA VAL A 275 -7.28 -4.25 12.25
C VAL A 275 -5.81 -4.54 12.50
N LEU A 276 -5.44 -5.81 12.42
CA LEU A 276 -4.05 -6.24 12.64
C LEU A 276 -3.26 -6.10 11.33
N LEU A 277 -2.40 -5.10 11.27
CA LEU A 277 -1.48 -4.88 10.16
C LEU A 277 -0.06 -5.32 10.55
N ARG A 278 0.68 -5.93 9.60
CA ARG A 278 2.08 -6.34 9.77
C ARG A 278 3.04 -5.48 8.96
N SER A 279 2.58 -4.94 7.85
CA SER A 279 3.35 -4.10 6.93
C SER A 279 2.41 -3.20 6.12
N GLY A 280 2.95 -2.50 5.12
CA GLY A 280 2.23 -1.52 4.33
C GLY A 280 2.39 -0.09 4.84
N HIS A 281 2.07 0.85 3.98
CA HIS A 281 2.24 2.28 4.26
C HIS A 281 1.51 2.71 5.54
N ILE A 282 0.28 2.23 5.77
CA ILE A 282 -0.53 2.59 6.93
C ILE A 282 0.13 2.12 8.23
N GLN A 283 0.66 0.89 8.27
CA GLN A 283 1.37 0.38 9.44
C GLN A 283 2.63 1.21 9.72
N GLY A 284 3.39 1.58 8.69
CA GLY A 284 4.55 2.46 8.81
C GLY A 284 4.21 3.81 9.44
N LEU A 285 3.09 4.43 9.03
CA LEU A 285 2.60 5.68 9.60
C LEU A 285 2.17 5.54 11.06
N ILE A 286 1.45 4.47 11.41
CA ILE A 286 1.01 4.19 12.78
C ILE A 286 2.22 4.05 13.70
N GLU A 287 3.22 3.28 13.32
CA GLU A 287 4.42 3.09 14.12
C GLU A 287 5.24 4.37 14.29
N ILE A 288 5.38 5.16 13.25
CA ILE A 288 6.04 6.47 13.35
C ILE A 288 5.28 7.38 14.32
N ARG A 289 3.96 7.46 14.19
CA ARG A 289 3.10 8.31 14.99
C ARG A 289 3.09 7.92 16.48
N ASP A 290 2.90 6.61 16.74
CA ASP A 290 2.59 6.11 18.09
C ASP A 290 3.84 5.76 18.91
N PHE A 291 4.95 5.45 18.24
CA PHE A 291 6.19 5.07 18.93
C PHE A 291 7.30 6.11 18.72
N VAL A 292 7.69 6.37 17.46
CA VAL A 292 8.88 7.18 17.21
C VAL A 292 8.65 8.64 17.55
N LEU A 293 7.60 9.27 16.99
CA LEU A 293 7.29 10.68 17.28
C LEU A 293 6.93 10.90 18.74
N ARG A 294 6.16 10.00 19.33
CA ARG A 294 5.84 10.05 20.77
C ARG A 294 7.11 10.02 21.61
N GLU A 295 8.00 9.06 21.36
CA GLU A 295 9.29 8.99 22.07
C GLU A 295 10.10 10.29 21.93
N LYS A 296 10.14 10.90 20.74
CA LYS A 296 10.88 12.14 20.52
C LYS A 296 10.24 13.33 21.23
N ILE A 297 8.91 13.41 21.26
CA ILE A 297 8.16 14.42 21.99
C ILE A 297 8.41 14.28 23.50
N ASP A 298 8.28 13.07 24.04
CA ASP A 298 8.53 12.78 25.46
C ASP A 298 9.99 13.09 25.86
N ASN A 299 10.94 12.81 24.97
CA ASN A 299 12.36 13.12 25.21
C ASN A 299 12.62 14.64 25.27
N VAL A 300 11.97 15.44 24.41
CA VAL A 300 12.10 16.90 24.45
C VAL A 300 11.46 17.46 25.71
N ASP A 301 10.32 16.95 26.14
CA ASP A 301 9.65 17.35 27.36
C ASP A 301 10.49 17.00 28.61
N THR A 302 10.95 15.76 28.68
CA THR A 302 11.86 15.31 29.78
C THR A 302 13.14 16.14 29.80
N PHE A 303 13.71 16.48 28.65
CA PHE A 303 14.88 17.35 28.59
C PHE A 303 14.58 18.75 29.14
N ALA A 304 13.44 19.34 28.82
CA ALA A 304 13.03 20.66 29.29
C ALA A 304 12.86 20.67 30.81
N ILE A 305 12.20 19.65 31.35
CA ILE A 305 11.99 19.50 32.80
C ILE A 305 13.33 19.37 33.51
N ASN A 306 14.17 18.42 33.11
CA ASN A 306 15.46 18.16 33.75
C ASN A 306 16.39 19.38 33.73
N LEU A 307 16.44 20.09 32.55
CA LEU A 307 17.24 21.31 32.42
C LEU A 307 16.76 22.40 33.39
N THR A 308 15.44 22.59 33.47
CA THR A 308 14.83 23.61 34.34
C THR A 308 15.06 23.31 35.83
N ASP A 309 14.88 22.05 36.21
CA ASP A 309 15.07 21.62 37.59
C ASP A 309 16.53 21.76 38.02
N THR A 310 17.47 21.30 37.18
CA THR A 310 18.93 21.43 37.48
C THR A 310 19.36 22.87 37.61
N VAL A 311 18.93 23.76 36.69
CA VAL A 311 19.27 25.18 36.74
C VAL A 311 18.66 25.83 37.99
N ASN A 312 17.42 25.50 38.33
CA ASN A 312 16.73 26.05 39.51
C ASN A 312 17.36 25.57 40.85
N GLU A 313 17.78 24.30 40.94
CA GLU A 313 18.49 23.79 42.13
C GLU A 313 19.78 24.59 42.35
N ILE A 314 20.61 24.72 41.34
CA ILE A 314 21.87 25.47 41.44
C ILE A 314 21.61 26.94 41.78
N HIS A 315 20.59 27.55 41.18
CA HIS A 315 20.26 28.97 41.41
C HIS A 315 19.67 29.26 42.81
N LYS A 316 19.07 28.27 43.45
CA LYS A 316 18.59 28.42 44.84
C LYS A 316 19.73 28.41 45.87
N ASP A 317 20.81 27.70 45.56
CA ASP A 317 21.95 27.54 46.46
C ASP A 317 23.00 28.65 46.31
N GLY A 318 22.95 29.47 45.26
CA GLY A 318 23.84 30.60 44.96
C GLY A 318 23.10 31.88 44.73
#